data_78b1bcc4cc8c6037fe83f2c8a1425eac
#
_entry.id   78b1bcc4cc8c6037fe83f2c8a1425eac
#
_cell.length_a   1.000
_cell.length_b   1.000
_cell.length_c   1.000
_cell.angle_alpha   90.00
_cell.angle_beta   90.00
_cell.angle_gamma   90.00
#
_symmetry.space_group_name_H-M   'P 1'
#
loop_
_entity.id
_entity.type
_entity.pdbx_description
1 polymer ?
#
loop_
_entity_poly.entity_id
_entity_poly.type
_entity_poly.pdbx_seq_one_letter_code
_entity_poly.pdbx_strand_id
1 'polypeptide(L)'
;MIRVSKTITINGVEVTMLFTPRLFVMADDKGIKISVNTADMWQTLAAYADLCYCAALNYWTMDNDMEDFPLKREDFHVWSAANHVEFGKVMVMASEAITGKTMKELIEENKKVGEGGENVKKKSKSNPITRLLRRFWSAIVG
;
A
#
# COMPACT_ATOMS: atom_id res chain seq x y z
N MET A 1 9.98 -14.81 -3.49
CA MET A 1 10.08 -13.66 -4.39
C MET A 1 8.97 -12.66 -4.09
N ILE A 2 9.32 -11.41 -4.00
CA ILE A 2 8.34 -10.36 -3.73
C ILE A 2 7.71 -9.90 -5.03
N ARG A 3 6.37 -9.90 -5.05
CA ARG A 3 5.65 -9.47 -6.24
C ARG A 3 5.52 -7.96 -6.22
N VAL A 4 5.75 -7.32 -7.36
CA VAL A 4 5.66 -5.85 -7.45
C VAL A 4 4.51 -5.35 -8.31
N SER A 5 3.77 -6.25 -8.95
CA SER A 5 2.64 -5.83 -9.78
C SER A 5 1.40 -6.67 -9.53
N LYS A 6 0.26 -6.07 -9.75
CA LYS A 6 -1.03 -6.75 -9.62
C LYS A 6 -2.05 -6.09 -10.52
N THR A 7 -2.87 -6.92 -11.16
CA THR A 7 -3.95 -6.43 -12.02
C THR A 7 -5.27 -6.57 -11.28
N ILE A 8 -6.07 -5.53 -11.29
CA ILE A 8 -7.40 -5.53 -10.68
C ILE A 8 -8.40 -4.91 -11.65
N THR A 9 -9.67 -5.03 -11.34
CA THR A 9 -10.73 -4.43 -12.16
C THR A 9 -11.46 -3.39 -11.34
N ILE A 10 -11.54 -2.17 -11.84
CA ILE A 10 -12.26 -1.08 -11.20
C ILE A 10 -13.24 -0.51 -12.23
N ASN A 11 -14.51 -0.46 -11.88
CA ASN A 11 -15.55 0.05 -12.77
C ASN A 11 -15.53 -0.61 -14.15
N GLY A 12 -15.23 -1.91 -14.18
CA GLY A 12 -15.19 -2.65 -15.44
C GLY A 12 -13.90 -2.44 -16.23
N VAL A 13 -12.98 -1.65 -15.72
CA VAL A 13 -11.70 -1.38 -16.39
C VAL A 13 -10.61 -2.20 -15.72
N GLU A 14 -9.86 -2.96 -16.50
CA GLU A 14 -8.76 -3.72 -15.97
C GLU A 14 -7.54 -2.81 -15.86
N VAL A 15 -6.96 -2.71 -14.68
CA VAL A 15 -5.78 -1.88 -14.46
C VAL A 15 -4.68 -2.68 -13.78
N THR A 16 -3.46 -2.42 -14.15
CA THR A 16 -2.30 -3.04 -13.52
C THR A 16 -1.59 -2.00 -12.68
N MET A 17 -1.31 -2.37 -11.45
CA MET A 17 -0.57 -1.50 -10.53
C MET A 17 0.85 -2.02 -10.44
N LEU A 18 1.82 -1.12 -10.57
CA LEU A 18 3.23 -1.47 -10.49
C LEU A 18 3.84 -0.74 -9.30
N PHE A 19 4.20 -1.49 -8.28
CA PHE A 19 4.72 -0.93 -7.03
C PHE A 19 6.24 -0.86 -7.05
N THR A 20 6.76 0.12 -7.76
CA THR A 20 8.20 0.42 -7.77
C THR A 20 8.35 1.88 -7.35
N PRO A 21 9.54 2.30 -6.95
CA PRO A 21 9.73 3.69 -6.46
C PRO A 21 9.24 4.77 -7.42
N ARG A 22 9.15 4.48 -8.70
CA ARG A 22 8.67 5.46 -9.68
C ARG A 22 7.24 5.92 -9.38
N LEU A 23 6.47 5.13 -8.65
CA LEU A 23 5.11 5.54 -8.30
C LEU A 23 5.09 6.82 -7.48
N PHE A 24 6.17 7.09 -6.72
CA PHE A 24 6.26 8.31 -5.94
C PHE A 24 6.50 9.54 -6.84
N VAL A 25 7.10 9.33 -8.00
CA VAL A 25 7.23 10.38 -9.00
C VAL A 25 5.86 10.70 -9.57
N MET A 26 5.04 9.66 -9.78
CA MET A 26 3.66 9.86 -10.24
C MET A 26 2.87 10.65 -9.20
N ALA A 27 3.08 10.34 -7.93
CA ALA A 27 2.40 11.05 -6.84
C ALA A 27 2.76 12.53 -6.86
N ASP A 28 4.04 12.84 -7.01
CA ASP A 28 4.49 14.22 -7.08
C ASP A 28 3.88 14.96 -8.28
N ASP A 29 3.84 14.32 -9.43
CA ASP A 29 3.27 14.90 -10.63
C ASP A 29 1.79 15.22 -10.47
N LYS A 30 1.10 14.47 -9.62
CA LYS A 30 -0.32 14.68 -9.35
C LYS A 30 -0.57 15.53 -8.11
N GLY A 31 0.46 15.98 -7.44
CA GLY A 31 0.31 16.75 -6.21
C GLY A 31 -0.23 15.93 -5.05
N ILE A 32 -0.02 14.63 -5.06
CA ILE A 32 -0.49 13.75 -4.01
C ILE A 32 0.63 13.47 -3.02
N LYS A 33 0.36 13.70 -1.75
CA LYS A 33 1.30 13.35 -0.71
C LYS A 33 0.89 12.03 -0.12
N ILE A 34 1.74 11.03 -0.23
CA ILE A 34 1.46 9.73 0.33
C ILE A 34 2.20 9.61 1.66
N SER A 35 1.43 9.56 2.75
CA SER A 35 2.00 9.41 4.07
C SER A 35 1.37 8.19 4.70
N VAL A 36 2.14 7.13 4.78
CA VAL A 36 1.66 5.88 5.35
C VAL A 36 2.07 5.72 6.80
N ASN A 37 2.78 6.70 7.32
CA ASN A 37 3.31 6.69 8.68
C ASN A 37 2.48 7.55 9.60
N THR A 38 1.21 7.30 9.68
CA THR A 38 0.30 8.07 10.50
C THR A 38 -0.36 7.18 11.54
N ALA A 39 -0.74 7.75 12.66
CA ALA A 39 -1.43 7.03 13.70
C ALA A 39 -2.91 6.85 13.38
N ASP A 40 -3.42 7.64 12.44
CA ASP A 40 -4.82 7.58 12.06
C ASP A 40 -5.04 6.48 11.03
N MET A 41 -5.84 5.49 11.39
CA MET A 41 -6.13 4.36 10.50
C MET A 41 -6.78 4.82 9.20
N TRP A 42 -7.71 5.77 9.29
CA TRP A 42 -8.42 6.23 8.10
C TRP A 42 -7.49 6.94 7.14
N GLN A 43 -6.56 7.72 7.66
CA GLN A 43 -5.57 8.41 6.82
C GLN A 43 -4.61 7.39 6.19
N THR A 44 -4.28 6.34 6.93
CA THR A 44 -3.42 5.27 6.40
C THR A 44 -4.12 4.54 5.27
N LEU A 45 -5.40 4.22 5.44
CA LEU A 45 -6.15 3.55 4.38
C LEU A 45 -6.26 4.44 3.14
N ALA A 46 -6.52 5.72 3.34
CA ALA A 46 -6.58 6.67 2.23
C ALA A 46 -5.24 6.77 1.51
N ALA A 47 -4.15 6.76 2.27
CA ALA A 47 -2.81 6.82 1.68
C ALA A 47 -2.52 5.58 0.83
N TYR A 48 -2.97 4.40 1.27
CA TYR A 48 -2.79 3.19 0.46
C TYR A 48 -3.65 3.20 -0.79
N ALA A 49 -4.85 3.79 -0.73
CA ALA A 49 -5.69 3.94 -1.91
C ALA A 49 -5.00 4.87 -2.92
N ASP A 50 -4.40 5.96 -2.44
CA ASP A 50 -3.62 6.86 -3.29
C ASP A 50 -2.40 6.15 -3.87
N LEU A 51 -1.77 5.30 -3.06
CA LEU A 51 -0.62 4.53 -3.50
C LEU A 51 -1.02 3.62 -4.67
N CYS A 52 -2.20 3.00 -4.59
CA CYS A 52 -2.71 2.15 -5.66
C CYS A 52 -2.94 2.96 -6.93
N TYR A 53 -3.51 4.14 -6.80
CA TYR A 53 -3.72 5.03 -7.95
C TYR A 53 -2.39 5.38 -8.60
N CYS A 54 -1.40 5.77 -7.80
CA CYS A 54 -0.09 6.13 -8.34
C CYS A 54 0.63 4.92 -8.94
N ALA A 55 0.44 3.75 -8.37
CA ALA A 55 1.01 2.52 -8.91
C ALA A 55 0.38 2.19 -10.27
N ALA A 56 -0.91 2.44 -10.42
CA ALA A 56 -1.60 2.23 -11.70
C ALA A 56 -1.09 3.23 -12.74
N LEU A 57 -0.89 4.48 -12.34
CA LEU A 57 -0.32 5.49 -13.24
C LEU A 57 1.12 5.11 -13.63
N ASN A 58 1.86 4.54 -12.68
CA ASN A 58 3.22 4.10 -12.94
C ASN A 58 3.27 3.07 -14.07
N TYR A 59 2.36 2.11 -14.05
CA TYR A 59 2.31 1.10 -15.10
C TYR A 59 1.79 1.71 -16.41
N TRP A 60 0.71 2.48 -16.33
CA TRP A 60 0.06 3.07 -17.50
C TRP A 60 1.00 3.96 -18.29
N THR A 61 1.77 4.79 -17.60
CA THR A 61 2.65 5.75 -18.27
C THR A 61 3.90 5.14 -18.88
N MET A 62 4.09 3.85 -18.74
CA MET A 62 5.18 3.18 -19.45
C MET A 62 4.92 3.18 -20.95
N ASP A 63 3.63 3.11 -21.36
CA ASP A 63 3.28 3.04 -22.76
C ASP A 63 2.22 4.06 -23.20
N ASN A 64 1.70 4.86 -22.28
CA ASN A 64 0.60 5.78 -22.58
C ASN A 64 0.82 7.12 -21.90
N ASP A 65 0.06 8.12 -22.32
CA ASP A 65 0.12 9.43 -21.68
C ASP A 65 -0.73 9.40 -20.41
N MET A 66 -0.25 10.07 -19.38
CA MET A 66 -0.94 10.12 -18.10
C MET A 66 -2.38 10.64 -18.24
N GLU A 67 -2.57 11.60 -19.14
CA GLU A 67 -3.86 12.21 -19.35
C GLU A 67 -4.91 11.26 -19.89
N ASP A 68 -4.48 10.19 -20.53
CA ASP A 68 -5.40 9.22 -21.13
C ASP A 68 -5.80 8.11 -20.17
N PHE A 69 -5.31 8.16 -18.92
CA PHE A 69 -5.63 7.13 -17.93
C PHE A 69 -7.15 7.17 -17.66
N PRO A 70 -7.84 6.03 -17.82
CA PRO A 70 -9.30 5.99 -17.79
C PRO A 70 -9.96 6.14 -16.42
N LEU A 71 -9.19 6.07 -15.35
CA LEU A 71 -9.75 6.15 -14.01
C LEU A 71 -9.24 7.37 -13.26
N LYS A 72 -9.97 7.72 -12.20
CA LYS A 72 -9.60 8.87 -11.37
C LYS A 72 -9.18 8.39 -9.99
N ARG A 73 -8.52 9.26 -9.25
CA ARG A 73 -8.11 8.98 -7.88
C ARG A 73 -9.28 8.50 -7.03
N GLU A 74 -10.44 9.14 -7.19
CA GLU A 74 -11.63 8.77 -6.46
C GLU A 74 -12.08 7.35 -6.71
N ASP A 75 -11.89 6.86 -7.93
CA ASP A 75 -12.29 5.50 -8.29
C ASP A 75 -11.54 4.48 -7.44
N PHE A 76 -10.28 4.76 -7.12
CA PHE A 76 -9.47 3.88 -6.29
C PHE A 76 -9.93 3.92 -4.83
N HIS A 77 -10.32 5.10 -4.36
CA HIS A 77 -10.84 5.23 -3.00
C HIS A 77 -12.15 4.48 -2.84
N VAL A 78 -13.05 4.60 -3.81
CA VAL A 78 -14.32 3.88 -3.78
C VAL A 78 -14.09 2.37 -3.88
N TRP A 79 -13.19 1.97 -4.77
CA TRP A 79 -12.86 0.55 -4.93
C TRP A 79 -12.31 -0.02 -3.62
N SER A 80 -11.43 0.71 -2.96
CA SER A 80 -10.82 0.23 -1.72
C SER A 80 -11.87 0.01 -0.63
N ALA A 81 -12.86 0.87 -0.55
CA ALA A 81 -13.92 0.75 0.42
C ALA A 81 -14.87 -0.40 0.10
N ALA A 82 -15.17 -0.60 -1.17
CA ALA A 82 -16.10 -1.64 -1.61
C ALA A 82 -15.47 -3.03 -1.64
N ASN A 83 -14.14 -3.11 -1.72
CA ASN A 83 -13.43 -4.37 -1.88
C ASN A 83 -12.32 -4.51 -0.84
N HIS A 84 -12.68 -4.35 0.42
CA HIS A 84 -11.68 -4.26 1.48
C HIS A 84 -10.79 -5.51 1.64
N VAL A 85 -11.30 -6.69 1.31
CA VAL A 85 -10.48 -7.90 1.39
C VAL A 85 -9.39 -7.89 0.32
N GLU A 86 -9.78 -7.58 -0.91
CA GLU A 86 -8.82 -7.51 -2.00
C GLU A 86 -7.86 -6.34 -1.78
N PHE A 87 -8.38 -5.22 -1.29
CA PHE A 87 -7.56 -4.06 -0.98
C PHE A 87 -6.53 -4.42 0.10
N GLY A 88 -6.92 -5.19 1.11
CA GLY A 88 -6.00 -5.67 2.15
C GLY A 88 -4.85 -6.47 1.58
N LYS A 89 -5.14 -7.35 0.61
CA LYS A 89 -4.11 -8.15 -0.05
C LYS A 89 -3.15 -7.25 -0.83
N VAL A 90 -3.70 -6.24 -1.49
CA VAL A 90 -2.90 -5.29 -2.25
C VAL A 90 -2.02 -4.46 -1.31
N MET A 91 -2.53 -4.07 -0.15
CA MET A 91 -1.75 -3.32 0.83
C MET A 91 -0.54 -4.12 1.30
N VAL A 92 -0.75 -5.41 1.57
CA VAL A 92 0.34 -6.30 1.98
C VAL A 92 1.38 -6.38 0.87
N MET A 93 0.93 -6.61 -0.37
CA MET A 93 1.81 -6.71 -1.50
C MET A 93 2.61 -5.42 -1.73
N ALA A 94 1.93 -4.29 -1.63
CA ALA A 94 2.56 -2.98 -1.83
C ALA A 94 3.63 -2.74 -0.77
N SER A 95 3.34 -3.10 0.47
CA SER A 95 4.30 -2.92 1.56
C SER A 95 5.52 -3.81 1.37
N GLU A 96 5.31 -5.05 0.94
CA GLU A 96 6.42 -5.94 0.66
C GLU A 96 7.27 -5.42 -0.49
N ALA A 97 6.62 -4.94 -1.54
CA ALA A 97 7.33 -4.43 -2.72
C ALA A 97 8.15 -3.18 -2.40
N ILE A 98 7.59 -2.28 -1.60
CA ILE A 98 8.26 -1.03 -1.27
C ILE A 98 9.39 -1.24 -0.28
N THR A 99 9.20 -2.10 0.70
CA THR A 99 10.22 -2.33 1.72
C THR A 99 11.27 -3.36 1.29
N GLY A 100 10.95 -4.17 0.29
CA GLY A 100 11.83 -5.27 -0.12
C GLY A 100 11.83 -6.43 0.87
N LYS A 101 10.86 -6.45 1.80
CA LYS A 101 10.76 -7.48 2.83
C LYS A 101 9.38 -8.11 2.80
N THR A 102 9.33 -9.41 3.08
CA THR A 102 8.04 -10.09 3.13
C THR A 102 7.31 -9.65 4.40
N MET A 103 6.01 -9.86 4.43
CA MET A 103 5.21 -9.53 5.61
C MET A 103 5.71 -10.29 6.83
N LYS A 104 6.13 -11.53 6.63
CA LYS A 104 6.66 -12.32 7.72
C LYS A 104 7.90 -11.67 8.32
N GLU A 105 8.80 -11.17 7.47
CA GLU A 105 9.99 -10.49 7.92
C GLU A 105 9.69 -9.21 8.65
N LEU A 106 8.70 -8.46 8.15
CA LEU A 106 8.29 -7.23 8.80
C LEU A 106 7.72 -7.48 10.20
N ILE A 107 6.93 -8.52 10.32
CA ILE A 107 6.34 -8.89 11.61
C ILE A 107 7.43 -9.35 12.57
N GLU A 108 8.38 -10.12 12.10
CA GLU A 108 9.47 -10.58 12.94
C GLU A 108 10.36 -9.44 13.42
N GLU A 109 10.63 -8.47 12.57
CA GLU A 109 11.39 -7.31 12.96
C GLU A 109 10.68 -6.55 14.06
N ASN A 110 9.38 -6.39 13.90
CA ASN A 110 8.59 -5.68 14.87
C ASN A 110 8.56 -6.43 16.20
N LYS A 111 8.53 -7.75 16.14
CA LYS A 111 8.58 -8.58 17.32
C LYS A 111 9.91 -8.44 18.04
N LYS A 112 11.01 -8.48 17.31
CA LYS A 112 12.32 -8.33 17.88
C LYS A 112 12.46 -7.01 18.59
N VAL A 113 11.96 -5.97 18.00
CA VAL A 113 11.98 -4.66 18.61
C VAL A 113 11.15 -4.69 19.88
N GLY A 114 10.00 -5.35 19.84
CA GLY A 114 9.15 -5.46 20.99
C GLY A 114 9.75 -6.27 22.12
N GLU A 115 10.60 -7.23 21.81
CA GLU A 115 11.23 -8.07 22.79
C GLU A 115 12.54 -7.50 23.23
N GLY A 116 13.01 -6.51 22.55
CA GLY A 116 14.32 -5.97 22.72
C GLY A 116 14.60 -5.29 24.01
N GLY A 117 13.73 -5.30 24.93
CA GLY A 117 14.00 -4.77 26.21
C GLY A 117 13.34 -3.46 26.52
N GLU A 118 13.69 -2.93 27.64
CA GLU A 118 13.03 -1.80 28.14
C GLU A 118 13.17 -0.58 27.34
N ASN A 119 14.24 -0.47 26.64
CA ASN A 119 14.43 0.68 25.83
C ASN A 119 13.37 0.85 24.87
N VAL A 120 12.84 -0.23 24.46
CA VAL A 120 11.86 -0.22 23.45
C VAL A 120 10.62 0.43 23.86
N LYS A 121 10.37 0.57 25.08
CA LYS A 121 9.18 1.17 25.51
C LYS A 121 8.89 2.44 24.87
N LYS A 122 9.84 3.25 24.66
CA LYS A 122 9.61 4.51 24.07
C LYS A 122 9.28 4.40 22.68
N LYS A 123 9.88 3.46 22.04
CA LYS A 123 9.66 3.33 20.65
C LYS A 123 8.74 2.26 20.40
N SER A 124 8.32 1.67 21.45
CA SER A 124 7.49 0.53 21.28
C SER A 124 6.17 0.85 20.69
N LYS A 125 5.87 2.06 20.41
CA LYS A 125 4.75 2.30 19.64
C LYS A 125 4.98 1.60 18.39
N SER A 126 4.28 0.51 18.18
CA SER A 126 4.37 -0.19 16.93
C SER A 126 3.96 0.79 15.87
N ASN A 127 4.62 0.75 14.76
CA ASN A 127 4.29 1.55 13.62
C ASN A 127 2.84 1.26 13.28
N PRO A 128 1.98 2.26 13.12
CA PRO A 128 0.58 2.04 12.77
C PRO A 128 0.40 1.21 11.53
N ILE A 129 1.30 1.36 10.56
CA ILE A 129 1.27 0.57 9.35
C ILE A 129 1.45 -0.90 9.66
N THR A 130 2.43 -1.23 10.49
CA THR A 130 2.71 -2.63 10.82
C THR A 130 1.52 -3.26 11.52
N ARG A 131 0.86 -2.52 12.41
CA ARG A 131 -0.32 -3.04 13.08
C ARG A 131 -1.47 -3.28 12.13
N LEU A 132 -1.69 -2.33 11.22
CA LEU A 132 -2.74 -2.45 10.23
C LEU A 132 -2.49 -3.62 9.31
N LEU A 133 -1.26 -3.76 8.81
CA LEU A 133 -0.90 -4.85 7.93
C LEU A 133 -1.03 -6.19 8.61
N ARG A 134 -0.71 -6.26 9.90
CA ARG A 134 -0.84 -7.50 10.63
C ARG A 134 -2.29 -7.91 10.73
N ARG A 135 -3.20 -6.96 10.92
CA ARG A 135 -4.62 -7.27 10.97
C ARG A 135 -5.11 -7.81 9.64
N PHE A 136 -4.72 -7.16 8.55
CA PHE A 136 -5.10 -7.62 7.22
C PHE A 136 -4.47 -8.98 6.90
N TRP A 137 -3.24 -9.18 7.30
CA TRP A 137 -2.55 -10.45 7.08
C TRP A 137 -3.30 -11.57 7.78
N SER A 138 -3.69 -11.34 9.03
CA SER A 138 -4.43 -12.34 9.80
C SER A 138 -5.78 -12.63 9.15
N ALA A 139 -6.43 -11.63 8.63
CA ALA A 139 -7.72 -11.82 7.96
C ALA A 139 -7.57 -12.59 6.66
N ILE A 140 -6.47 -12.41 5.96
CA ILE A 140 -6.22 -13.08 4.69
C ILE A 140 -5.81 -14.53 4.90
N VAL A 141 -4.97 -14.77 5.88
CA VAL A 141 -4.42 -16.10 6.14
C VAL A 141 -5.32 -16.93 7.03
N GLY A 142 -5.98 -16.26 7.94
CA GLY A 142 -6.81 -16.93 8.90
C GLY A 142 -8.12 -17.30 8.37
#